data_8d9cca672954bac9825dd5e181789164
#
_entry.id   8d9cca672954bac9825dd5e181789164
#
_cell.length_a   1.000
_cell.length_b   1.000
_cell.length_c   1.000
_cell.angle_alpha   90.00
_cell.angle_beta   90.00
_cell.angle_gamma   90.00
#
_symmetry.space_group_name_H-M   'P 1'
#
loop_
_entity.id
_entity.type
_entity.pdbx_description
1 polymer ?
#
loop_
_entity_poly.entity_id
_entity_poly.type
_entity_poly.pdbx_seq_one_letter_code
_entity_poly.pdbx_strand_id
1 'polypeptide(L)'
;SFALAEQARRGATPAAPLRQHVAIAPGNHCRHLEAREEKRFGVLDAPGAHQPYEQWYLQWFDHWLRERGDALASLPGYLFYVIGEGRWLTSESWPPERARLQRWYLDSAGHAQSAAGDGALTLLPPAGDARDSYRYDPADPVPSRGGPVCCTGNPSDPQGPAEQRDVEARRDVLVYTSAPLERPLRIAGPLRARLTVSSSAVDTDFVARLVHVWPDGRSTSIQEGALRARYRDGPGRPSLMTPGQTYTVEIAMRSIAYYLPAGHRLRLHVTSSSFPRLERNLNTGGRNFDEAVGIVAVNSVHHGGGTPSYLELSELDVAEAR
;
A
#
# COMPACT_ATOMS: atom_id res chain seq x y z
N SER A 1 0.24 15.27 5.21
CA SER A 1 -0.09 13.85 5.21
C SER A 1 -1.34 13.59 6.07
N PHE A 2 -2.08 12.53 5.80
CA PHE A 2 -3.28 12.12 6.53
C PHE A 2 -3.10 12.11 8.05
N ALA A 3 -2.00 11.51 8.54
CA ALA A 3 -1.72 11.40 9.96
C ALA A 3 -1.60 12.77 10.66
N LEU A 4 -1.01 13.77 10.00
CA LEU A 4 -0.89 15.12 10.53
C LEU A 4 -2.24 15.85 10.53
N ALA A 5 -3.06 15.67 9.49
CA ALA A 5 -4.40 16.24 9.44
C ALA A 5 -5.31 15.63 10.53
N GLU A 6 -5.25 14.33 10.73
CA GLU A 6 -5.99 13.62 11.77
C GLU A 6 -5.49 14.00 13.18
N GLN A 7 -4.19 14.16 13.37
CA GLN A 7 -3.59 14.62 14.61
C GLN A 7 -3.98 16.06 14.94
N ALA A 8 -3.99 16.96 13.94
CA ALA A 8 -4.44 18.34 14.09
C ALA A 8 -5.93 18.40 14.45
N ARG A 9 -6.76 17.52 13.85
CA ARG A 9 -8.19 17.41 14.15
C ARG A 9 -8.45 16.96 15.59
N ARG A 10 -7.65 16.02 16.11
CA ARG A 10 -7.77 15.50 17.49
C ARG A 10 -7.20 16.47 18.54
N GLY A 11 -6.26 17.33 18.17
CA GLY A 11 -5.62 18.31 19.05
C GLY A 11 -6.27 19.69 19.07
N ALA A 12 -7.30 19.93 18.25
CA ALA A 12 -8.01 21.21 18.22
C ALA A 12 -8.81 21.40 19.52
N THR A 13 -8.57 22.50 20.21
CA THR A 13 -9.39 22.93 21.35
C THR A 13 -10.83 23.20 20.92
N PRO A 14 -11.85 22.97 21.77
CA PRO A 14 -13.28 23.06 21.41
C PRO A 14 -13.76 24.42 20.89
N ALA A 15 -12.95 25.47 20.97
CA ALA A 15 -13.33 26.84 20.63
C ALA A 15 -13.45 27.17 19.13
N ALA A 16 -12.84 26.36 18.25
CA ALA A 16 -13.03 26.46 16.79
C ALA A 16 -12.82 25.08 16.16
N PRO A 17 -13.86 24.36 15.77
CA PRO A 17 -13.69 23.14 15.00
C PRO A 17 -13.05 23.52 13.66
N LEU A 18 -11.75 23.23 13.49
CA LEU A 18 -11.07 23.28 12.20
C LEU A 18 -11.83 22.33 11.27
N ARG A 19 -12.71 22.87 10.42
CA ARG A 19 -13.36 22.10 9.37
C ARG A 19 -12.30 21.73 8.35
N GLN A 20 -11.87 20.48 8.37
CA GLN A 20 -10.97 19.92 7.38
C GLN A 20 -11.78 19.05 6.44
N HIS A 21 -11.59 19.27 5.15
CA HIS A 21 -12.16 18.46 4.10
C HIS A 21 -11.04 17.75 3.36
N VAL A 22 -11.16 16.44 3.18
CA VAL A 22 -10.14 15.62 2.54
C VAL A 22 -10.76 14.90 1.36
N ALA A 23 -10.23 15.16 0.15
CA ALA A 23 -10.57 14.40 -1.05
C ALA A 23 -9.47 13.39 -1.36
N ILE A 24 -9.84 12.10 -1.43
CA ILE A 24 -8.95 10.99 -1.81
C ILE A 24 -9.33 10.53 -3.20
N ALA A 25 -8.54 10.90 -4.18
CA ALA A 25 -8.80 10.63 -5.59
C ALA A 25 -7.69 9.78 -6.22
N PRO A 26 -7.99 8.97 -7.23
CA PRO A 26 -6.97 8.44 -8.13
C PRO A 26 -6.52 9.59 -9.02
N GLY A 27 -5.24 9.91 -8.99
CA GLY A 27 -4.73 11.02 -9.79
C GLY A 27 -3.22 11.02 -9.84
N ASN A 28 -2.70 11.59 -10.93
CA ASN A 28 -1.29 11.83 -11.10
C ASN A 28 -0.91 13.17 -10.46
N HIS A 29 0.31 13.28 -9.98
CA HIS A 29 0.85 14.53 -9.48
C HIS A 29 0.77 15.61 -10.59
N CYS A 30 0.34 16.82 -10.25
CA CYS A 30 0.14 17.97 -11.13
C CYS A 30 -0.99 17.89 -12.17
N ARG A 31 -1.63 16.73 -12.37
CA ARG A 31 -2.71 16.59 -13.37
C ARG A 31 -4.12 16.63 -12.79
N HIS A 32 -4.25 16.58 -11.47
CA HIS A 32 -5.55 16.61 -10.81
C HIS A 32 -6.33 17.94 -10.99
N LEU A 33 -5.63 19.02 -11.39
CA LEU A 33 -6.24 20.31 -11.72
C LEU A 33 -6.62 20.44 -13.21
N GLU A 34 -6.12 19.55 -14.07
CA GLU A 34 -6.51 19.58 -15.48
C GLU A 34 -7.96 19.15 -15.60
N ALA A 35 -8.80 19.98 -16.22
CA ALA A 35 -10.23 19.73 -16.47
C ALA A 35 -10.49 18.59 -17.48
N ARG A 36 -9.63 17.60 -17.54
CA ARG A 36 -9.76 16.42 -18.37
C ARG A 36 -10.34 15.29 -17.53
N GLU A 37 -11.40 14.69 -18.03
CA GLU A 37 -11.85 13.40 -17.55
C GLU A 37 -10.69 12.40 -17.68
N GLU A 38 -9.90 12.23 -16.62
CA GLU A 38 -9.00 11.09 -16.53
C GLU A 38 -9.86 9.84 -16.40
N LYS A 39 -10.06 9.17 -17.53
CA LYS A 39 -10.81 7.90 -17.56
C LYS A 39 -9.98 6.73 -17.07
N ARG A 40 -8.67 6.92 -16.84
CA ARG A 40 -7.74 5.85 -16.47
C ARG A 40 -6.75 6.30 -15.41
N PHE A 41 -6.46 5.39 -14.48
CA PHE A 41 -5.41 5.52 -13.49
C PHE A 41 -4.45 4.33 -13.61
N GLY A 42 -3.27 4.56 -14.16
CA GLY A 42 -2.39 3.49 -14.60
C GLY A 42 -3.09 2.61 -15.65
N VAL A 43 -3.16 1.30 -15.39
CA VAL A 43 -3.86 0.33 -16.25
C VAL A 43 -5.34 0.15 -15.91
N LEU A 44 -5.84 0.82 -14.86
CA LEU A 44 -7.23 0.71 -14.40
C LEU A 44 -8.10 1.84 -14.95
N ASP A 45 -9.36 1.52 -15.22
CA ASP A 45 -10.36 2.53 -15.54
C ASP A 45 -10.82 3.25 -14.27
N ALA A 46 -11.01 4.57 -14.36
CA ALA A 46 -11.44 5.44 -13.28
C ALA A 46 -12.52 6.42 -13.77
N PRO A 47 -13.69 5.91 -14.22
CA PRO A 47 -14.76 6.75 -14.73
C PRO A 47 -15.30 7.66 -13.64
N GLY A 48 -15.54 8.95 -13.95
CA GLY A 48 -16.07 9.92 -12.99
C GLY A 48 -15.13 10.28 -11.83
N ALA A 49 -13.83 9.99 -11.96
CA ALA A 49 -12.86 10.31 -10.90
C ALA A 49 -12.55 11.80 -10.79
N HIS A 50 -12.81 12.58 -11.84
CA HIS A 50 -12.59 14.02 -11.82
C HIS A 50 -13.57 14.73 -10.89
N GLN A 51 -13.08 15.74 -10.17
CA GLN A 51 -13.86 16.64 -9.33
C GLN A 51 -13.56 18.10 -9.70
N PRO A 52 -14.47 19.04 -9.45
CA PRO A 52 -14.28 20.44 -9.78
C PRO A 52 -13.34 21.15 -8.79
N TYR A 53 -12.08 20.70 -8.72
CA TYR A 53 -11.08 21.17 -7.76
C TYR A 53 -10.85 22.68 -7.82
N GLU A 54 -10.80 23.28 -9.03
CA GLU A 54 -10.63 24.73 -9.18
C GLU A 54 -11.79 25.50 -8.55
N GLN A 55 -13.03 25.00 -8.74
CA GLN A 55 -14.20 25.61 -8.12
C GLN A 55 -14.14 25.48 -6.59
N TRP A 56 -13.70 24.34 -6.05
CA TRP A 56 -13.53 24.17 -4.61
C TRP A 56 -12.46 25.10 -4.04
N TYR A 57 -11.34 25.34 -4.74
CA TYR A 57 -10.34 26.31 -4.32
C TYR A 57 -10.90 27.73 -4.30
N LEU A 58 -11.64 28.14 -5.34
CA LEU A 58 -12.26 29.46 -5.37
C LEU A 58 -13.27 29.65 -4.22
N GLN A 59 -14.12 28.65 -3.98
CA GLN A 59 -15.07 28.67 -2.88
C GLN A 59 -14.38 28.72 -1.51
N TRP A 60 -13.26 27.99 -1.36
CA TRP A 60 -12.46 28.02 -0.15
C TRP A 60 -11.89 29.42 0.12
N PHE A 61 -11.28 30.04 -0.88
CA PHE A 61 -10.71 31.37 -0.73
C PHE A 61 -11.78 32.46 -0.59
N ASP A 62 -12.93 32.35 -1.25
CA ASP A 62 -14.05 33.27 -1.07
C ASP A 62 -14.60 33.20 0.36
N HIS A 63 -14.73 32.02 0.92
CA HIS A 63 -15.18 31.83 2.30
C HIS A 63 -14.19 32.44 3.32
N TRP A 64 -12.92 32.01 3.25
CA TRP A 64 -11.95 32.37 4.30
C TRP A 64 -11.29 33.73 4.13
N LEU A 65 -11.16 34.26 2.92
CA LEU A 65 -10.51 35.55 2.67
C LEU A 65 -11.47 36.68 2.44
N ARG A 66 -12.70 36.39 2.01
CA ARG A 66 -13.69 37.38 1.66
C ARG A 66 -14.96 37.30 2.50
N GLU A 67 -15.03 36.33 3.39
CA GLU A 67 -16.22 36.06 4.23
C GLU A 67 -17.49 35.86 3.40
N ARG A 68 -17.38 35.30 2.21
CA ARG A 68 -18.48 35.12 1.26
C ARG A 68 -18.84 33.66 1.12
N GLY A 69 -20.16 33.40 1.19
CA GLY A 69 -20.69 32.05 0.92
C GLY A 69 -20.46 31.05 2.04
N ASP A 70 -21.21 29.97 2.03
CA ASP A 70 -21.12 28.83 2.95
C ASP A 70 -21.10 27.50 2.19
N ALA A 71 -20.64 27.53 0.94
CA ALA A 71 -20.63 26.36 0.07
C ALA A 71 -19.79 25.19 0.63
N LEU A 72 -18.82 25.50 1.51
CA LEU A 72 -17.98 24.50 2.16
C LEU A 72 -18.66 23.82 3.36
N ALA A 73 -19.73 24.41 3.92
CA ALA A 73 -20.41 23.84 5.08
C ALA A 73 -21.09 22.50 4.78
N SER A 74 -21.41 22.25 3.52
CA SER A 74 -22.06 21.02 3.03
C SER A 74 -21.06 19.94 2.59
N LEU A 75 -19.75 20.25 2.54
CA LEU A 75 -18.76 19.25 2.17
C LEU A 75 -18.57 18.24 3.31
N PRO A 76 -18.50 16.93 2.99
CA PRO A 76 -18.21 15.90 3.99
C PRO A 76 -16.79 16.05 4.54
N GLY A 77 -16.52 15.48 5.72
CA GLY A 77 -15.17 15.42 6.28
C GLY A 77 -14.19 14.72 5.35
N TYR A 78 -14.65 13.62 4.73
CA TYR A 78 -13.91 12.85 3.73
C TYR A 78 -14.77 12.55 2.52
N LEU A 79 -14.22 12.79 1.35
CA LEU A 79 -14.75 12.38 0.05
C LEU A 79 -13.69 11.48 -0.59
N PHE A 80 -14.05 10.26 -0.98
CA PHE A 80 -13.08 9.31 -1.51
C PHE A 80 -13.62 8.53 -2.69
N TYR A 81 -12.78 8.35 -3.71
CA TYR A 81 -13.10 7.59 -4.90
C TYR A 81 -12.71 6.13 -4.72
N VAL A 82 -13.66 5.22 -4.91
CA VAL A 82 -13.41 3.77 -4.84
C VAL A 82 -12.99 3.26 -6.21
N ILE A 83 -11.69 3.03 -6.37
CA ILE A 83 -11.11 2.46 -7.59
C ILE A 83 -11.65 1.05 -7.79
N GLY A 84 -12.01 0.69 -9.02
CA GLY A 84 -12.62 -0.59 -9.36
C GLY A 84 -14.15 -0.61 -9.21
N GLU A 85 -14.74 0.24 -8.37
CA GLU A 85 -16.18 0.47 -8.29
C GLU A 85 -16.63 1.67 -9.14
N GLY A 86 -15.73 2.61 -9.37
CA GLY A 86 -15.97 3.75 -10.25
C GLY A 86 -16.87 4.84 -9.65
N ARG A 87 -16.89 5.00 -8.32
CA ARG A 87 -17.74 6.00 -7.66
C ARG A 87 -17.10 6.67 -6.45
N TRP A 88 -17.63 7.83 -6.11
CA TRP A 88 -17.30 8.58 -4.91
C TRP A 88 -18.18 8.16 -3.74
N LEU A 89 -17.57 8.05 -2.56
CA LEU A 89 -18.23 7.85 -1.29
C LEU A 89 -17.81 8.94 -0.31
N THR A 90 -18.60 9.13 0.75
CA THR A 90 -18.36 10.13 1.80
C THR A 90 -18.27 9.49 3.17
N SER A 91 -17.56 10.14 4.09
CA SER A 91 -17.50 9.76 5.51
C SER A 91 -17.09 10.96 6.35
N GLU A 92 -17.42 10.93 7.63
CA GLU A 92 -16.95 11.93 8.59
C GLU A 92 -15.61 11.56 9.23
N SER A 93 -15.16 10.32 9.07
CA SER A 93 -13.86 9.81 9.57
C SER A 93 -13.07 9.06 8.51
N TRP A 94 -11.76 8.89 8.74
CA TRP A 94 -10.91 8.02 7.94
C TRP A 94 -10.02 7.13 8.83
N PRO A 95 -10.10 5.79 8.71
CA PRO A 95 -11.04 5.05 7.86
C PRO A 95 -12.50 5.37 8.21
N PRO A 96 -13.47 5.10 7.30
CA PRO A 96 -14.89 5.24 7.61
C PRO A 96 -15.26 4.49 8.90
N GLU A 97 -16.18 5.04 9.71
CA GLU A 97 -16.55 4.47 11.02
C GLU A 97 -17.05 3.01 10.93
N ARG A 98 -17.68 2.67 9.80
CA ARG A 98 -18.18 1.32 9.51
C ARG A 98 -17.13 0.37 8.96
N ALA A 99 -15.93 0.86 8.68
CA ALA A 99 -14.85 -0.01 8.24
C ALA A 99 -14.36 -0.88 9.40
N ARG A 100 -14.22 -2.16 9.12
CA ARG A 100 -13.74 -3.15 10.09
C ARG A 100 -12.33 -3.57 9.74
N LEU A 101 -11.48 -3.69 10.75
CA LEU A 101 -10.13 -4.17 10.57
C LEU A 101 -10.16 -5.67 10.27
N GLN A 102 -9.60 -6.05 9.12
CA GLN A 102 -9.51 -7.44 8.67
C GLN A 102 -8.05 -7.82 8.51
N ARG A 103 -7.68 -9.01 9.01
CA ARG A 103 -6.36 -9.61 8.82
C ARG A 103 -6.41 -10.75 7.83
N TRP A 104 -5.43 -10.75 6.94
CA TRP A 104 -5.16 -11.81 5.98
C TRP A 104 -3.79 -12.38 6.31
N TYR A 105 -3.75 -13.60 6.83
CA TYR A 105 -2.52 -14.26 7.27
C TYR A 105 -1.78 -14.86 6.10
N LEU A 106 -0.46 -14.78 6.15
CA LEU A 106 0.43 -15.43 5.20
C LEU A 106 0.62 -16.88 5.63
N ASP A 107 0.49 -17.80 4.68
CA ASP A 107 0.66 -19.24 4.88
C ASP A 107 1.35 -19.89 3.70
N SER A 108 2.15 -20.91 3.94
CA SER A 108 2.80 -21.74 2.92
C SER A 108 3.44 -22.97 3.55
N ALA A 109 3.82 -23.95 2.74
CA ALA A 109 4.71 -25.06 3.16
C ALA A 109 6.22 -24.73 2.95
N GLY A 110 6.57 -23.45 2.77
CA GLY A 110 7.95 -22.99 2.58
C GLY A 110 8.36 -22.74 1.13
N HIS A 111 7.41 -22.66 0.22
CA HIS A 111 7.65 -22.56 -1.24
C HIS A 111 6.87 -21.38 -1.88
N ALA A 112 6.69 -20.26 -1.16
CA ALA A 112 5.99 -19.07 -1.68
C ALA A 112 6.79 -18.26 -2.71
N GLN A 113 7.99 -18.68 -3.11
CA GLN A 113 8.79 -18.00 -4.13
C GLN A 113 8.08 -18.06 -5.49
N SER A 114 7.80 -16.91 -6.08
CA SER A 114 7.04 -16.69 -7.31
C SER A 114 5.55 -17.05 -7.25
N ALA A 115 4.80 -16.64 -8.27
CA ALA A 115 3.37 -16.95 -8.39
C ALA A 115 3.05 -18.43 -8.64
N ALA A 116 4.06 -19.24 -8.95
CA ALA A 116 3.94 -20.70 -9.11
C ALA A 116 4.15 -21.46 -7.79
N GLY A 117 4.46 -20.77 -6.71
CA GLY A 117 4.64 -21.33 -5.38
C GLY A 117 3.33 -21.66 -4.66
N ASP A 118 3.44 -22.03 -3.39
CA ASP A 118 2.33 -22.44 -2.54
C ASP A 118 1.81 -21.35 -1.57
N GLY A 119 2.31 -20.12 -1.73
CA GLY A 119 1.96 -19.01 -0.84
C GLY A 119 0.47 -18.67 -0.89
N ALA A 120 -0.17 -18.69 0.28
CA ALA A 120 -1.58 -18.40 0.46
C ALA A 120 -1.83 -17.20 1.37
N LEU A 121 -2.91 -16.45 1.10
CA LEU A 121 -3.51 -15.48 2.01
C LEU A 121 -4.81 -16.06 2.57
N THR A 122 -4.92 -16.18 3.89
CA THR A 122 -6.04 -16.82 4.57
C THR A 122 -6.61 -15.91 5.67
N LEU A 123 -7.89 -16.08 5.99
CA LEU A 123 -8.54 -15.33 7.07
C LEU A 123 -8.26 -15.94 8.47
N LEU A 124 -7.78 -17.16 8.49
CA LEU A 124 -7.40 -17.86 9.72
C LEU A 124 -5.87 -17.91 9.82
N PRO A 125 -5.33 -17.76 11.04
CA PRO A 125 -3.88 -17.90 11.24
C PRO A 125 -3.42 -19.31 10.87
N PRO A 126 -2.22 -19.49 10.30
CA PRO A 126 -1.67 -20.79 9.97
C PRO A 126 -1.46 -21.62 11.25
N ALA A 127 -1.70 -22.93 11.15
CA ALA A 127 -1.48 -23.85 12.24
C ALA A 127 -0.01 -24.29 12.38
N GLY A 128 0.77 -24.13 11.32
CA GLY A 128 2.18 -24.53 11.24
C GLY A 128 3.15 -23.46 11.68
N ASP A 129 4.44 -23.78 11.59
CA ASP A 129 5.56 -22.88 11.92
C ASP A 129 6.56 -22.84 10.75
N ALA A 130 6.02 -22.79 9.53
CA ALA A 130 6.82 -22.72 8.30
C ALA A 130 7.40 -21.33 8.08
N ARG A 131 8.36 -21.25 7.20
CA ARG A 131 8.93 -20.00 6.72
C ARG A 131 9.24 -20.07 5.24
N ASP A 132 9.09 -18.96 4.54
CA ASP A 132 9.60 -18.77 3.20
C ASP A 132 10.90 -17.99 3.21
N SER A 133 11.83 -18.38 2.37
CA SER A 133 13.12 -17.71 2.26
C SER A 133 13.41 -17.37 0.80
N TYR A 134 14.02 -16.23 0.56
CA TYR A 134 14.46 -15.80 -0.77
C TYR A 134 15.84 -15.15 -0.70
N ARG A 135 16.56 -15.23 -1.82
CA ARG A 135 17.86 -14.64 -1.98
C ARG A 135 17.71 -13.24 -2.60
N TYR A 136 18.07 -12.20 -1.87
CA TYR A 136 18.13 -10.85 -2.38
C TYR A 136 19.57 -10.49 -2.77
N ASP A 137 19.73 -10.09 -4.03
CA ASP A 137 21.00 -9.62 -4.60
C ASP A 137 20.86 -8.13 -4.97
N PRO A 138 21.58 -7.22 -4.32
CA PRO A 138 21.54 -5.81 -4.67
C PRO A 138 22.02 -5.50 -6.11
N ALA A 139 22.74 -6.42 -6.76
CA ALA A 139 23.17 -6.26 -8.14
C ALA A 139 22.03 -6.57 -9.15
N ASP A 140 21.02 -7.37 -8.75
CA ASP A 140 19.83 -7.70 -9.54
C ASP A 140 18.54 -7.38 -8.76
N PRO A 141 18.26 -6.11 -8.45
CA PRO A 141 17.10 -5.76 -7.66
C PRO A 141 15.77 -5.98 -8.40
N VAL A 142 14.71 -6.30 -7.65
CA VAL A 142 13.36 -6.39 -8.20
C VAL A 142 12.97 -5.03 -8.79
N PRO A 143 12.55 -4.98 -10.08
CA PRO A 143 12.18 -3.74 -10.72
C PRO A 143 10.87 -3.18 -10.16
N SER A 144 10.80 -1.87 -10.03
CA SER A 144 9.51 -1.20 -9.82
C SER A 144 8.67 -1.28 -11.09
N ARG A 145 7.38 -1.57 -10.89
CA ARG A 145 6.35 -1.57 -11.95
C ARG A 145 5.18 -0.75 -11.47
N GLY A 146 5.02 0.46 -12.00
CA GLY A 146 4.01 1.40 -11.55
C GLY A 146 4.23 1.92 -10.13
N GLY A 147 3.13 2.21 -9.43
CA GLY A 147 3.14 2.72 -8.06
C GLY A 147 3.16 4.25 -7.99
N PRO A 148 3.46 4.81 -6.80
CA PRO A 148 3.44 6.26 -6.58
C PRO A 148 4.70 6.94 -7.13
N VAL A 149 4.91 6.84 -8.43
CA VAL A 149 5.99 7.46 -9.19
C VAL A 149 5.50 8.79 -9.74
N CYS A 150 6.33 9.80 -9.72
CA CYS A 150 6.02 11.11 -10.29
C CYS A 150 7.20 11.65 -11.08
N CYS A 151 6.88 12.32 -12.17
CA CYS A 151 7.80 13.27 -12.85
C CYS A 151 9.09 12.64 -13.38
N THR A 152 9.11 11.34 -13.65
CA THR A 152 10.29 10.64 -14.18
C THR A 152 10.61 11.06 -15.62
N GLY A 153 9.64 11.64 -16.34
CA GLY A 153 9.77 11.93 -17.76
C GLY A 153 9.88 10.69 -18.66
N ASN A 154 9.85 9.48 -18.05
CA ASN A 154 9.95 8.23 -18.79
C ASN A 154 8.54 7.66 -19.05
N PRO A 155 8.08 7.62 -20.32
CA PRO A 155 6.78 7.04 -20.67
C PRO A 155 6.67 5.54 -20.36
N SER A 156 7.81 4.86 -20.21
CA SER A 156 7.87 3.42 -19.88
C SER A 156 7.67 3.13 -18.39
N ASP A 157 7.67 4.15 -17.53
CA ASP A 157 7.37 4.03 -16.10
C ASP A 157 5.94 4.51 -15.84
N PRO A 158 4.93 3.67 -16.02
CA PRO A 158 3.55 4.07 -15.80
C PRO A 158 3.34 4.41 -14.31
N GLN A 159 2.74 5.58 -14.08
CA GLN A 159 2.30 5.96 -12.74
C GLN A 159 1.05 5.15 -12.36
N GLY A 160 0.90 4.85 -11.07
CA GLY A 160 -0.28 4.17 -10.56
C GLY A 160 -0.22 2.64 -10.73
N PRO A 161 -1.39 1.98 -10.78
CA PRO A 161 -1.50 0.54 -10.96
C PRO A 161 -0.87 0.04 -12.25
N ALA A 162 -0.09 -1.03 -12.17
CA ALA A 162 0.61 -1.63 -13.31
C ALA A 162 0.64 -3.15 -13.20
N GLU A 163 0.83 -3.82 -14.35
CA GLU A 163 0.95 -5.27 -14.48
C GLU A 163 2.16 -5.79 -13.70
N GLN A 164 2.00 -6.93 -13.00
CA GLN A 164 2.99 -7.47 -12.07
C GLN A 164 3.50 -8.88 -12.42
N ARG A 165 3.00 -9.55 -13.43
CA ARG A 165 3.34 -10.96 -13.72
C ARG A 165 4.82 -11.21 -13.98
N ASP A 166 5.55 -10.26 -14.55
CA ASP A 166 7.00 -10.36 -14.74
C ASP A 166 7.76 -10.30 -13.39
N VAL A 167 7.29 -9.50 -12.45
CA VAL A 167 7.81 -9.43 -11.08
C VAL A 167 7.48 -10.72 -10.31
N GLU A 168 6.27 -11.24 -10.47
CA GLU A 168 5.79 -12.46 -9.81
C GLU A 168 6.48 -13.73 -10.28
N ALA A 169 7.13 -13.72 -11.44
CA ALA A 169 7.92 -14.82 -11.94
C ALA A 169 9.31 -14.94 -11.28
N ARG A 170 9.76 -13.90 -10.56
CA ARG A 170 11.07 -13.86 -9.92
C ARG A 170 11.09 -14.72 -8.65
N ARG A 171 12.24 -15.34 -8.38
CA ARG A 171 12.43 -16.19 -7.19
C ARG A 171 12.80 -15.40 -5.92
N ASP A 172 13.07 -14.10 -6.05
CA ASP A 172 13.32 -13.17 -4.96
C ASP A 172 12.06 -12.37 -4.57
N VAL A 173 10.89 -12.81 -5.03
CA VAL A 173 9.57 -12.31 -4.67
C VAL A 173 8.74 -13.43 -4.07
N LEU A 174 8.41 -13.33 -2.80
CA LEU A 174 7.41 -14.19 -2.16
C LEU A 174 6.01 -13.71 -2.57
N VAL A 175 5.15 -14.65 -2.95
CA VAL A 175 3.83 -14.37 -3.51
C VAL A 175 2.77 -15.14 -2.73
N TYR A 176 1.93 -14.42 -1.99
CA TYR A 176 0.82 -15.00 -1.24
C TYR A 176 -0.51 -14.60 -1.86
N THR A 177 -1.34 -15.56 -2.21
CA THR A 177 -2.58 -15.34 -2.96
C THR A 177 -3.79 -15.93 -2.24
N SER A 178 -4.88 -15.17 -2.12
CA SER A 178 -6.13 -15.67 -1.55
C SER A 178 -6.80 -16.71 -2.47
N ALA A 179 -7.70 -17.51 -1.91
CA ALA A 179 -8.75 -18.15 -2.71
C ALA A 179 -9.55 -17.08 -3.48
N PRO A 180 -10.28 -17.44 -4.54
CA PRO A 180 -11.24 -16.51 -5.15
C PRO A 180 -12.18 -15.96 -4.08
N LEU A 181 -12.39 -14.65 -4.08
CA LEU A 181 -13.28 -14.00 -3.12
C LEU A 181 -14.71 -14.49 -3.32
N GLU A 182 -15.35 -15.01 -2.29
CA GLU A 182 -16.75 -15.45 -2.34
C GLU A 182 -17.71 -14.26 -2.43
N ARG A 183 -17.33 -13.12 -1.87
CA ARG A 183 -18.04 -11.85 -1.90
C ARG A 183 -17.09 -10.72 -2.27
N PRO A 184 -17.62 -9.60 -2.79
CA PRO A 184 -16.77 -8.45 -3.07
C PRO A 184 -16.06 -7.95 -1.81
N LEU A 185 -14.83 -7.45 -1.97
CA LEU A 185 -14.05 -6.82 -0.93
C LEU A 185 -13.88 -5.34 -1.27
N ARG A 186 -14.44 -4.44 -0.44
CA ARG A 186 -14.18 -3.01 -0.51
C ARG A 186 -13.21 -2.62 0.60
N ILE A 187 -12.06 -2.09 0.23
CA ILE A 187 -11.05 -1.56 1.14
C ILE A 187 -11.22 -0.05 1.21
N ALA A 188 -11.27 0.53 2.42
CA ALA A 188 -11.29 1.99 2.60
C ALA A 188 -10.53 2.35 3.88
N GLY A 189 -9.27 2.71 3.74
CA GLY A 189 -8.44 3.05 4.89
C GLY A 189 -6.95 2.73 4.70
N PRO A 190 -6.19 2.80 5.79
CA PRO A 190 -4.79 2.44 5.81
C PRO A 190 -4.58 0.94 5.60
N LEU A 191 -3.45 0.60 5.00
CA LEU A 191 -2.96 -0.75 4.82
C LEU A 191 -1.67 -0.94 5.59
N ARG A 192 -1.45 -2.15 6.09
CA ARG A 192 -0.26 -2.48 6.86
C ARG A 192 0.10 -3.96 6.68
N ALA A 193 1.36 -4.25 6.37
CA ALA A 193 1.88 -5.61 6.48
C ALA A 193 2.68 -5.73 7.77
N ARG A 194 2.27 -6.63 8.66
CA ARG A 194 3.05 -7.00 9.84
C ARG A 194 3.69 -8.34 9.58
N LEU A 195 5.01 -8.35 9.54
CA LEU A 195 5.79 -9.52 9.15
C LEU A 195 6.74 -9.91 10.27
N THR A 196 6.84 -11.20 10.52
CA THR A 196 7.90 -11.80 11.34
C THR A 196 9.00 -12.25 10.39
N VAL A 197 10.17 -11.62 10.49
CA VAL A 197 11.23 -11.73 9.48
C VAL A 197 12.58 -12.03 10.10
N SER A 198 13.49 -12.64 9.33
CA SER A 198 14.91 -12.74 9.65
C SER A 198 15.76 -12.53 8.39
N SER A 199 17.02 -12.18 8.57
CA SER A 199 17.98 -11.99 7.47
C SER A 199 19.33 -12.58 7.83
N SER A 200 20.08 -13.02 6.82
CA SER A 200 21.50 -13.38 6.98
C SER A 200 22.42 -12.16 7.02
N ALA A 201 21.88 -10.96 6.72
CA ALA A 201 22.61 -9.70 6.73
C ALA A 201 22.28 -8.86 7.97
N VAL A 202 23.13 -7.87 8.25
CA VAL A 202 22.96 -6.93 9.35
C VAL A 202 21.95 -5.82 9.04
N ASP A 203 21.61 -5.61 7.77
CA ASP A 203 20.54 -4.73 7.30
C ASP A 203 20.01 -5.21 5.96
N THR A 204 18.75 -4.94 5.69
CA THR A 204 18.07 -5.22 4.42
C THR A 204 16.79 -4.40 4.35
N ASP A 205 16.12 -4.39 3.21
CA ASP A 205 14.80 -3.78 3.10
C ASP A 205 13.73 -4.87 2.98
N PHE A 206 12.53 -4.57 3.50
CA PHE A 206 11.33 -5.37 3.24
C PHE A 206 10.30 -4.49 2.53
N VAL A 207 9.84 -4.95 1.38
CA VAL A 207 8.85 -4.30 0.54
C VAL A 207 7.62 -5.18 0.49
N ALA A 208 6.46 -4.60 0.82
CA ALA A 208 5.17 -5.28 0.73
C ALA A 208 4.35 -4.60 -0.37
N ARG A 209 3.84 -5.36 -1.34
CA ARG A 209 3.01 -4.86 -2.45
C ARG A 209 1.69 -5.59 -2.48
N LEU A 210 0.60 -4.84 -2.39
CA LEU A 210 -0.75 -5.34 -2.54
C LEU A 210 -1.11 -5.38 -4.02
N VAL A 211 -1.72 -6.48 -4.44
CA VAL A 211 -2.01 -6.77 -5.84
C VAL A 211 -3.43 -7.32 -6.00
N HIS A 212 -4.08 -6.91 -7.05
CA HIS A 212 -5.36 -7.43 -7.52
C HIS A 212 -5.12 -8.45 -8.64
N VAL A 213 -5.63 -9.67 -8.48
CA VAL A 213 -5.57 -10.71 -9.50
C VAL A 213 -6.97 -10.98 -10.05
N TRP A 214 -7.12 -10.85 -11.37
CA TRP A 214 -8.36 -11.11 -12.09
C TRP A 214 -8.55 -12.61 -12.37
N PRO A 215 -9.78 -13.06 -12.67
CA PRO A 215 -10.04 -14.44 -13.05
C PRO A 215 -9.26 -14.88 -14.31
N ASP A 216 -8.91 -13.95 -15.19
CA ASP A 216 -8.12 -14.19 -16.42
C ASP A 216 -6.60 -14.23 -16.17
N GLY A 217 -6.16 -14.09 -14.91
CA GLY A 217 -4.76 -14.14 -14.52
C GLY A 217 -4.01 -12.81 -14.65
N ARG A 218 -4.64 -11.73 -15.09
CA ARG A 218 -4.04 -10.38 -14.98
C ARG A 218 -3.74 -10.08 -13.53
N SER A 219 -2.62 -9.42 -13.27
CA SER A 219 -2.13 -9.12 -11.93
C SER A 219 -1.67 -7.68 -11.84
N THR A 220 -2.36 -6.84 -11.07
CA THR A 220 -2.14 -5.39 -11.06
C THR A 220 -1.84 -4.90 -9.66
N SER A 221 -0.75 -4.14 -9.51
CA SER A 221 -0.42 -3.49 -8.23
C SER A 221 -1.49 -2.48 -7.83
N ILE A 222 -1.82 -2.49 -6.53
CA ILE A 222 -2.77 -1.54 -5.93
C ILE A 222 -2.02 -0.54 -5.06
N GLN A 223 -1.16 -1.05 -4.17
CA GLN A 223 -0.44 -0.22 -3.20
C GLN A 223 0.87 -0.89 -2.80
N GLU A 224 1.84 -0.09 -2.37
CA GLU A 224 3.14 -0.57 -1.93
C GLU A 224 3.64 0.20 -0.72
N GLY A 225 4.32 -0.49 0.19
CA GLY A 225 5.08 0.07 1.29
C GLY A 225 6.44 -0.59 1.42
N ALA A 226 7.37 0.08 2.07
CA ALA A 226 8.71 -0.44 2.32
C ALA A 226 9.22 -0.02 3.70
N LEU A 227 10.05 -0.87 4.26
CA LEU A 227 10.75 -0.60 5.51
C LEU A 227 12.21 -1.04 5.37
N ARG A 228 13.15 -0.13 5.62
CA ARG A 228 14.55 -0.48 5.84
C ARG A 228 14.70 -1.00 7.25
N ALA A 229 15.18 -2.23 7.40
CA ALA A 229 15.13 -2.97 8.67
C ALA A 229 15.84 -2.27 9.83
N ARG A 230 16.89 -1.47 9.56
CA ARG A 230 17.54 -0.65 10.59
C ARG A 230 16.62 0.40 11.23
N TYR A 231 15.52 0.79 10.55
CA TYR A 231 14.56 1.77 11.04
C TYR A 231 13.27 1.15 11.59
N ARG A 232 13.27 -0.17 11.91
CA ARG A 232 12.11 -0.89 12.46
C ARG A 232 11.57 -0.29 13.75
N ASP A 233 12.46 0.32 14.56
CA ASP A 233 12.14 0.96 15.83
C ASP A 233 11.87 2.46 15.70
N GLY A 234 11.74 2.96 14.47
CA GLY A 234 11.47 4.35 14.11
C GLY A 234 12.64 5.05 13.43
N PRO A 235 12.38 6.13 12.65
CA PRO A 235 13.40 6.79 11.82
C PRO A 235 14.54 7.46 12.61
N GLY A 236 14.30 7.83 13.86
CA GLY A 236 15.30 8.45 14.73
C GLY A 236 16.15 7.43 15.52
N ARG A 237 15.94 6.13 15.35
CA ARG A 237 16.62 5.08 16.14
C ARG A 237 17.12 3.95 15.24
N PRO A 238 18.11 4.21 14.38
CA PRO A 238 18.66 3.16 13.54
C PRO A 238 19.36 2.10 14.38
N SER A 239 18.99 0.83 14.15
CA SER A 239 19.58 -0.32 14.84
C SER A 239 19.72 -1.48 13.86
N LEU A 240 20.94 -1.99 13.70
CA LEU A 240 21.22 -3.09 12.80
C LEU A 240 20.57 -4.38 13.32
N MET A 241 20.28 -5.30 12.38
CA MET A 241 19.84 -6.64 12.71
C MET A 241 21.02 -7.51 13.17
N THR A 242 20.71 -8.50 13.99
CA THR A 242 21.62 -9.63 14.21
C THR A 242 21.28 -10.71 13.19
N PRO A 243 22.24 -11.15 12.36
CA PRO A 243 22.01 -12.20 11.38
C PRO A 243 21.36 -13.44 12.00
N GLY A 244 20.28 -13.94 11.36
CA GLY A 244 19.52 -15.09 11.79
C GLY A 244 18.51 -14.84 12.92
N GLN A 245 18.58 -13.72 13.60
CA GLN A 245 17.59 -13.36 14.62
C GLN A 245 16.26 -12.95 13.98
N THR A 246 15.16 -13.36 14.60
CA THR A 246 13.81 -13.03 14.16
C THR A 246 13.36 -11.69 14.74
N TYR A 247 12.72 -10.87 13.90
CA TYR A 247 12.16 -9.56 14.25
C TYR A 247 10.72 -9.47 13.75
N THR A 248 9.87 -8.79 14.50
CA THR A 248 8.58 -8.33 13.96
C THR A 248 8.74 -6.93 13.39
N VAL A 249 8.39 -6.77 12.13
CA VAL A 249 8.43 -5.48 11.43
C VAL A 249 7.03 -5.08 10.95
N GLU A 250 6.78 -3.78 10.91
CA GLU A 250 5.54 -3.22 10.43
C GLU A 250 5.82 -2.34 9.20
N ILE A 251 5.29 -2.73 8.07
CA ILE A 251 5.41 -2.00 6.81
C ILE A 251 4.12 -1.23 6.60
N ALA A 252 4.15 0.07 6.87
CA ALA A 252 3.04 0.96 6.59
C ALA A 252 2.91 1.15 5.06
N MET A 253 1.72 0.86 4.54
CA MET A 253 1.33 1.16 3.17
C MET A 253 0.42 2.39 3.17
N ARG A 254 0.29 3.08 2.05
CA ARG A 254 -0.58 4.25 1.98
C ARG A 254 -2.05 3.84 2.03
N SER A 255 -2.89 4.74 2.56
CA SER A 255 -4.34 4.55 2.52
C SER A 255 -4.87 4.49 1.10
N ILE A 256 -5.89 3.65 0.89
CA ILE A 256 -6.60 3.53 -0.39
C ILE A 256 -8.10 3.38 -0.17
N ALA A 257 -8.86 3.63 -1.25
CA ALA A 257 -10.22 3.14 -1.42
C ALA A 257 -10.25 2.28 -2.69
N TYR A 258 -10.52 0.98 -2.55
CA TYR A 258 -10.42 0.02 -3.64
C TYR A 258 -11.46 -1.09 -3.53
N TYR A 259 -11.95 -1.56 -4.67
CA TYR A 259 -12.96 -2.61 -4.77
C TYR A 259 -12.46 -3.80 -5.58
N LEU A 260 -12.54 -4.98 -5.00
CA LEU A 260 -12.29 -6.26 -5.66
C LEU A 260 -13.63 -7.00 -5.79
N PRO A 261 -14.07 -7.33 -7.01
CA PRO A 261 -15.27 -8.13 -7.21
C PRO A 261 -15.15 -9.56 -6.65
N ALA A 262 -16.28 -10.23 -6.43
CA ALA A 262 -16.30 -11.67 -6.19
C ALA A 262 -15.64 -12.43 -7.35
N GLY A 263 -15.00 -13.56 -7.08
CA GLY A 263 -14.24 -14.34 -8.05
C GLY A 263 -12.81 -13.84 -8.31
N HIS A 264 -12.49 -12.58 -7.95
CA HIS A 264 -11.13 -12.05 -8.02
C HIS A 264 -10.32 -12.49 -6.80
N ARG A 265 -9.01 -12.22 -6.79
CA ARG A 265 -8.13 -12.61 -5.67
C ARG A 265 -7.33 -11.42 -5.17
N LEU A 266 -7.13 -11.41 -3.86
CA LEU A 266 -6.16 -10.55 -3.19
C LEU A 266 -4.80 -11.25 -3.20
N ARG A 267 -3.73 -10.49 -3.47
CA ARG A 267 -2.36 -11.01 -3.46
C ARG A 267 -1.44 -10.03 -2.76
N LEU A 268 -0.49 -10.57 -2.00
CA LEU A 268 0.59 -9.81 -1.37
C LEU A 268 1.94 -10.33 -1.88
N HIS A 269 2.78 -9.41 -2.36
CA HIS A 269 4.19 -9.70 -2.58
C HIS A 269 5.00 -9.26 -1.36
N VAL A 270 6.02 -10.03 -1.02
CA VAL A 270 7.08 -9.62 -0.10
C VAL A 270 8.43 -9.82 -0.78
N THR A 271 9.23 -8.77 -0.80
CA THR A 271 10.57 -8.76 -1.40
C THR A 271 11.48 -7.75 -0.70
N SER A 272 12.70 -7.54 -1.20
CA SER A 272 13.67 -6.62 -0.59
C SER A 272 14.04 -5.41 -1.45
N SER A 273 13.35 -5.19 -2.55
CA SER A 273 13.62 -4.04 -3.43
C SER A 273 12.42 -3.68 -4.31
N SER A 274 12.42 -2.44 -4.79
CA SER A 274 11.53 -1.90 -5.83
C SER A 274 12.30 -0.80 -6.55
N PHE A 275 13.28 -1.21 -7.35
CA PHE A 275 14.24 -0.31 -8.00
C PHE A 275 13.77 0.09 -9.41
N PRO A 276 13.96 1.34 -9.86
CA PRO A 276 14.67 2.43 -9.21
C PRO A 276 13.80 3.34 -8.31
N ARG A 277 12.51 3.02 -8.10
CA ARG A 277 11.64 3.86 -7.27
C ARG A 277 12.15 3.98 -5.84
N LEU A 278 12.66 2.90 -5.27
CA LEU A 278 13.34 2.86 -3.99
C LEU A 278 14.82 2.57 -4.21
N GLU A 279 15.67 3.26 -3.46
CA GLU A 279 17.08 2.94 -3.34
C GLU A 279 17.26 1.50 -2.85
N ARG A 280 18.08 0.72 -3.55
CA ARG A 280 18.41 -0.65 -3.13
C ARG A 280 19.27 -0.64 -1.87
N ASN A 281 18.92 -1.46 -0.89
CA ASN A 281 19.77 -1.69 0.26
C ASN A 281 20.94 -2.59 -0.13
N LEU A 282 22.15 -2.20 0.20
CA LEU A 282 23.35 -2.98 -0.10
C LEU A 282 23.63 -4.12 0.92
N ASN A 283 22.78 -4.25 1.96
CA ASN A 283 22.82 -5.26 3.03
C ASN A 283 24.05 -5.15 3.96
N THR A 284 24.97 -4.23 3.73
CA THR A 284 26.23 -4.09 4.44
C THR A 284 26.09 -3.47 5.83
N GLY A 285 24.96 -2.79 6.09
CA GLY A 285 24.79 -1.99 7.31
C GLY A 285 25.48 -0.62 7.28
N GLY A 286 26.22 -0.31 6.20
CA GLY A 286 26.88 0.97 6.00
C GLY A 286 25.96 2.07 5.46
N ARG A 287 26.54 3.10 4.87
CA ARG A 287 25.83 4.19 4.23
C ARG A 287 25.59 3.86 2.76
N ASN A 288 24.36 3.70 2.35
CA ASN A 288 24.01 3.28 0.99
C ASN A 288 24.55 4.20 -0.12
N PHE A 289 24.66 5.50 0.15
CA PHE A 289 25.17 6.46 -0.84
C PHE A 289 26.70 6.51 -0.92
N ASP A 290 27.39 5.93 0.05
CA ASP A 290 28.86 5.94 0.15
C ASP A 290 29.48 4.61 -0.28
N GLU A 291 28.63 3.59 -0.59
CA GLU A 291 29.10 2.24 -0.94
C GLU A 291 28.60 1.89 -2.35
N ALA A 292 29.45 1.22 -3.10
CA ALA A 292 29.13 0.78 -4.46
C ALA A 292 28.84 -0.73 -4.54
N VAL A 293 29.32 -1.53 -3.58
CA VAL A 293 29.23 -2.98 -3.61
C VAL A 293 28.37 -3.47 -2.45
N GLY A 294 27.31 -4.20 -2.80
CA GLY A 294 26.44 -4.85 -1.83
C GLY A 294 26.82 -6.30 -1.59
N ILE A 295 26.25 -6.88 -0.56
CA ILE A 295 26.33 -8.31 -0.25
C ILE A 295 24.97 -8.97 -0.46
N VAL A 296 24.98 -10.23 -0.88
CA VAL A 296 23.77 -11.03 -1.00
C VAL A 296 23.23 -11.38 0.38
N ALA A 297 21.91 -11.23 0.57
CA ALA A 297 21.22 -11.65 1.77
C ALA A 297 20.23 -12.76 1.49
N VAL A 298 20.07 -13.69 2.44
CA VAL A 298 18.93 -14.61 2.50
C VAL A 298 17.96 -14.05 3.52
N ASN A 299 16.80 -13.62 3.04
CA ASN A 299 15.75 -13.04 3.86
C ASN A 299 14.61 -14.05 4.01
N SER A 300 13.98 -14.09 5.17
CA SER A 300 12.91 -15.04 5.47
C SER A 300 11.70 -14.33 6.07
N VAL A 301 10.51 -14.84 5.74
CA VAL A 301 9.22 -14.50 6.35
C VAL A 301 8.70 -15.73 7.06
N HIS A 302 8.39 -15.60 8.35
CA HIS A 302 7.93 -16.67 9.20
C HIS A 302 6.40 -16.67 9.33
N HIS A 303 5.80 -17.86 9.41
CA HIS A 303 4.37 -18.08 9.57
C HIS A 303 4.10 -18.78 10.88
N GLY A 304 3.04 -18.43 11.61
CA GLY A 304 2.67 -19.09 12.84
C GLY A 304 3.59 -18.78 14.03
N GLY A 305 3.84 -19.78 14.87
CA GLY A 305 4.76 -19.66 16.02
C GLY A 305 4.36 -18.61 17.07
N GLY A 306 3.08 -18.25 17.21
CA GLY A 306 2.59 -17.21 18.13
C GLY A 306 2.74 -15.77 17.63
N THR A 307 3.48 -15.53 16.54
CA THR A 307 3.67 -14.21 15.91
C THR A 307 3.48 -14.30 14.39
N PRO A 308 2.25 -14.62 13.91
CA PRO A 308 2.01 -14.81 12.49
C PRO A 308 2.21 -13.54 11.69
N SER A 309 2.71 -13.69 10.46
CA SER A 309 2.77 -12.63 9.46
C SER A 309 1.40 -12.42 8.83
N TYR A 310 0.98 -11.16 8.66
CA TYR A 310 -0.32 -10.84 8.06
C TYR A 310 -0.33 -9.47 7.36
N LEU A 311 -1.24 -9.37 6.40
CA LEU A 311 -1.72 -8.11 5.86
C LEU A 311 -2.94 -7.65 6.67
N GLU A 312 -2.96 -6.40 7.10
CA GLU A 312 -4.09 -5.78 7.79
C GLU A 312 -4.66 -4.67 6.90
N LEU A 313 -5.97 -4.68 6.73
CA LEU A 313 -6.71 -3.72 5.90
C LEU A 313 -8.04 -3.34 6.55
N SER A 314 -8.57 -2.18 6.15
CA SER A 314 -9.88 -1.69 6.59
C SER A 314 -10.93 -2.10 5.55
N GLU A 315 -11.74 -3.11 5.86
CA GLU A 315 -12.85 -3.57 5.03
C GLU A 315 -14.11 -2.73 5.29
N LEU A 316 -14.66 -2.15 4.24
CA LEU A 316 -15.92 -1.41 4.29
C LEU A 316 -17.04 -2.25 3.64
N ASP A 317 -18.15 -2.44 4.36
CA ASP A 317 -19.27 -3.23 3.86
C ASP A 317 -19.81 -2.67 2.52
N VAL A 318 -20.05 -3.58 1.56
CA VAL A 318 -20.53 -3.23 0.22
C VAL A 318 -22.03 -2.96 0.22
N ALA A 319 -22.79 -3.57 1.13
CA ALA A 319 -24.26 -3.54 1.14
C ALA A 319 -24.85 -2.17 1.54
N GLU A 320 -24.08 -1.25 2.12
CA GLU A 320 -24.61 -0.07 2.82
C GLU A 320 -24.17 1.29 2.26
N ALA A 321 -23.57 1.35 1.08
CA ALA A 321 -23.22 2.62 0.47
C ALA A 321 -24.40 3.15 -0.38
N ARG A 322 -25.37 3.73 0.27
CA ARG A 322 -26.39 4.59 -0.36
C ARG A 322 -26.00 6.06 -0.25
#